data_ebe205926f8a0da9e5e37c7b4dbbd0c9
#
_entry.id   ebe205926f8a0da9e5e37c7b4dbbd0c9
#
_cell.length_a   1.000
_cell.length_b   1.000
_cell.length_c   1.000
_cell.angle_alpha   90.00
_cell.angle_beta   90.00
_cell.angle_gamma   90.00
#
_symmetry.space_group_name_H-M   'P 1'
#
loop_
_entity.id
_entity.type
_entity.pdbx_description
1 polymer ?
#
loop_
_entity_poly.entity_id
_entity_poly.type
_entity_poly.pdbx_seq_one_letter_code
_entity_poly.pdbx_strand_id
1 'polypeptide(L)'
;MADPDHVASIDAIVRAAYDVISGSSGEKRDWDRERSLFYPGARLIPTAKPGATDGLAPQMLDVEGFIARVEPYFAENGFFEKEIARRTEQFGCIAHVWSTYESRHNADDPEPFMRGINSIQLFYDGNRWWIVTIYWQQESAEHPIAKKYL
;
A
#
# COMPACT_ATOMS: atom_id res chain seq x y z
N MET A 1 12.90 -4.95 -13.92
CA MET A 1 11.88 -5.95 -14.36
C MET A 1 11.33 -6.62 -13.10
N ALA A 2 10.02 -6.82 -13.04
CA ALA A 2 9.41 -7.48 -11.89
C ALA A 2 9.77 -8.96 -11.84
N ASP A 3 9.89 -9.50 -10.63
CA ASP A 3 9.94 -10.94 -10.42
C ASP A 3 8.59 -11.52 -10.84
N PRO A 4 8.57 -12.49 -11.79
CA PRO A 4 7.31 -13.10 -12.24
C PRO A 4 6.44 -13.65 -11.12
N ASP A 5 7.05 -14.19 -10.07
CA ASP A 5 6.31 -14.73 -8.92
C ASP A 5 5.59 -13.66 -8.10
N HIS A 6 6.04 -12.41 -8.17
CA HIS A 6 5.42 -11.29 -7.45
C HIS A 6 4.23 -10.68 -8.18
N VAL A 7 4.04 -11.00 -9.45
CA VAL A 7 3.02 -10.35 -10.30
C VAL A 7 2.13 -11.36 -11.05
N ALA A 8 2.25 -12.64 -10.72
CA ALA A 8 1.53 -13.71 -11.40
C ALA A 8 0.05 -13.79 -11.01
N SER A 9 -0.33 -13.26 -9.86
CA SER A 9 -1.71 -13.30 -9.36
C SER A 9 -2.03 -12.03 -8.57
N ILE A 10 -3.32 -11.79 -8.35
CA ILE A 10 -3.77 -10.69 -7.47
C ILE A 10 -3.19 -10.85 -6.08
N ASP A 11 -3.23 -12.07 -5.53
CA ASP A 11 -2.67 -12.36 -4.21
C ASP A 11 -1.17 -12.05 -4.14
N ALA A 12 -0.41 -12.46 -5.17
CA ALA A 12 1.03 -12.24 -5.22
C ALA A 12 1.39 -10.74 -5.27
N ILE A 13 0.73 -9.96 -6.12
CA ILE A 13 1.07 -8.54 -6.26
C ILE A 13 0.65 -7.71 -5.04
N VAL A 14 -0.47 -8.04 -4.42
CA VAL A 14 -0.89 -7.37 -3.19
C VAL A 14 0.09 -7.68 -2.05
N ARG A 15 0.49 -8.95 -1.91
CA ARG A 15 1.50 -9.35 -0.92
C ARG A 15 2.84 -8.65 -1.17
N ALA A 16 3.29 -8.58 -2.41
CA ALA A 16 4.53 -7.89 -2.78
C ALA A 16 4.47 -6.40 -2.42
N ALA A 17 3.34 -5.74 -2.66
CA ALA A 17 3.16 -4.33 -2.33
C ALA A 17 3.31 -4.04 -0.83
N TYR A 18 2.79 -4.90 0.04
CA TYR A 18 2.97 -4.77 1.48
C TYR A 18 4.38 -5.12 1.94
N ASP A 19 4.96 -6.14 1.34
CA ASP A 19 6.27 -6.65 1.74
C ASP A 19 7.40 -5.66 1.42
N VAL A 20 7.35 -5.03 0.26
CA VAL A 20 8.43 -4.16 -0.23
C VAL A 20 8.64 -2.91 0.63
N ILE A 21 7.58 -2.39 1.26
CA ILE A 21 7.66 -1.20 2.12
C ILE A 21 7.95 -1.55 3.58
N SER A 22 7.91 -2.82 3.95
CA SER A 22 8.09 -3.28 5.32
C SER A 22 9.57 -3.54 5.63
N GLY A 23 10.01 -3.10 6.80
CA GLY A 23 11.38 -3.31 7.26
C GLY A 23 11.71 -2.56 8.55
N SER A 24 12.87 -2.87 9.10
CA SER A 24 13.37 -2.25 10.32
C SER A 24 13.78 -0.80 10.08
N SER A 25 13.90 -0.03 11.17
CA SER A 25 14.39 1.34 11.12
C SER A 25 15.75 1.40 10.43
N GLY A 26 15.87 2.28 9.42
CA GLY A 26 17.11 2.46 8.67
C GLY A 26 17.41 1.37 7.65
N GLU A 27 16.60 0.32 7.60
CA GLU A 27 16.73 -0.72 6.58
C GLU A 27 16.35 -0.16 5.21
N LYS A 28 17.25 -0.27 4.25
CA LYS A 28 17.01 0.21 2.90
C LYS A 28 15.99 -0.70 2.21
N ARG A 29 14.90 -0.11 1.72
CA ARG A 29 13.88 -0.82 0.92
C ARG A 29 14.40 -1.04 -0.50
N ASP A 30 13.90 -2.08 -1.13
CA ASP A 30 14.15 -2.37 -2.55
C ASP A 30 13.21 -1.54 -3.42
N TRP A 31 13.59 -0.28 -3.66
CA TRP A 31 12.75 0.62 -4.45
C TRP A 31 12.64 0.22 -5.92
N ASP A 32 13.60 -0.52 -6.45
CA ASP A 32 13.46 -1.06 -7.82
C ASP A 32 12.37 -2.12 -7.89
N ARG A 33 12.24 -2.93 -6.83
CA ARG A 33 11.12 -3.86 -6.69
C ARG A 33 9.80 -3.11 -6.59
N GLU A 34 9.72 -2.05 -5.78
CA GLU A 34 8.54 -1.19 -5.69
C GLU A 34 8.14 -0.67 -7.07
N ARG A 35 9.07 -0.05 -7.79
CA ARG A 35 8.82 0.50 -9.14
C ARG A 35 8.29 -0.56 -10.09
N SER A 36 8.78 -1.80 -9.97
CA SER A 36 8.42 -2.89 -10.87
C SER A 36 6.96 -3.35 -10.74
N LEU A 37 6.29 -3.02 -9.64
CA LEU A 37 4.90 -3.42 -9.40
C LEU A 37 3.89 -2.49 -10.08
N PHE A 38 4.30 -1.27 -10.42
CA PHE A 38 3.39 -0.22 -10.86
C PHE A 38 3.41 -0.01 -12.36
N TYR A 39 2.22 0.15 -12.94
CA TYR A 39 2.07 0.53 -14.35
C TYR A 39 2.59 1.96 -14.55
N PRO A 40 3.21 2.28 -15.71
CA PRO A 40 3.63 3.65 -15.99
C PRO A 40 2.48 4.65 -15.83
N GLY A 41 2.71 5.71 -15.06
CA GLY A 41 1.68 6.70 -14.76
C GLY A 41 0.80 6.37 -13.56
N ALA A 42 1.05 5.26 -12.87
CA ALA A 42 0.31 4.88 -11.65
C ALA A 42 0.39 5.96 -10.57
N ARG A 43 -0.61 5.98 -9.70
CA ARG A 43 -0.70 6.93 -8.59
C ARG A 43 -0.80 6.21 -7.26
N LEU A 44 -0.12 6.79 -6.27
CA LEU A 44 -0.27 6.44 -4.87
C LEU A 44 -0.84 7.68 -4.17
N ILE A 45 -2.02 7.52 -3.55
CA ILE A 45 -2.83 8.66 -3.15
C ILE A 45 -3.19 8.56 -1.66
N PRO A 46 -2.37 9.13 -0.77
CA PRO A 46 -2.76 9.30 0.62
C PRO A 46 -3.81 10.41 0.74
N THR A 47 -4.68 10.31 1.74
CA THR A 47 -5.73 11.31 2.00
C THR A 47 -5.35 12.31 3.07
N ALA A 48 -4.43 11.96 3.97
CA ALA A 48 -3.97 12.86 5.01
C ALA A 48 -2.83 13.74 4.50
N LYS A 49 -2.94 15.06 4.70
CA LYS A 49 -1.85 15.98 4.41
C LYS A 49 -0.79 15.89 5.51
N PRO A 50 0.50 15.84 5.20
CA PRO A 50 1.54 15.92 6.21
C PRO A 50 1.39 17.21 7.04
N GLY A 51 1.33 17.07 8.37
CA GLY A 51 1.20 18.21 9.27
C GLY A 51 -0.15 18.93 9.25
N ALA A 52 -1.14 18.41 8.50
CA ALA A 52 -2.48 18.96 8.54
C ALA A 52 -3.19 18.57 9.82
N THR A 53 -3.74 19.56 10.51
CA THR A 53 -4.53 19.35 11.72
C THR A 53 -6.03 19.30 11.42
N ASP A 54 -6.40 19.65 10.21
CA ASP A 54 -7.79 19.79 9.79
C ASP A 54 -7.95 19.31 8.33
N GLY A 55 -8.98 18.50 8.13
CA GLY A 55 -9.40 18.05 6.83
C GLY A 55 -8.55 16.96 6.20
N LEU A 56 -9.19 16.22 5.31
CA LEU A 56 -8.59 15.21 4.49
C LEU A 56 -8.57 15.72 3.04
N ALA A 57 -7.47 15.45 2.33
CA ALA A 57 -7.38 15.77 0.91
C ALA A 57 -6.49 14.74 0.22
N PRO A 58 -6.85 14.32 -1.00
CA PRO A 58 -6.00 13.39 -1.73
C PRO A 58 -4.72 14.08 -2.19
N GLN A 59 -3.60 13.41 -2.01
CA GLN A 59 -2.31 13.82 -2.56
C GLN A 59 -1.96 12.91 -3.71
N MET A 60 -1.93 13.46 -4.91
CA MET A 60 -1.72 12.71 -6.15
C MET A 60 -0.23 12.49 -6.38
N LEU A 61 0.33 11.44 -5.78
CA LEU A 61 1.74 11.12 -5.95
C LEU A 61 1.93 10.09 -7.06
N ASP A 62 3.03 10.23 -7.81
CA ASP A 62 3.55 9.13 -8.60
C ASP A 62 4.44 8.23 -7.70
N VAL A 63 5.00 7.17 -8.28
CA VAL A 63 5.83 6.24 -7.52
C VAL A 63 7.06 6.93 -6.92
N GLU A 64 7.72 7.79 -7.69
CA GLU A 64 8.91 8.53 -7.21
C GLU A 64 8.56 9.53 -6.10
N GLY A 65 7.43 10.21 -6.22
CA GLY A 65 6.92 11.11 -5.19
C GLY A 65 6.59 10.37 -3.90
N PHE A 66 6.02 9.18 -4.00
CA PHE A 66 5.76 8.33 -2.84
C PHE A 66 7.07 7.90 -2.15
N ILE A 67 8.04 7.41 -2.92
CA ILE A 67 9.35 7.01 -2.39
C ILE A 67 10.01 8.18 -1.65
N ALA A 68 10.04 9.35 -2.28
CA ALA A 68 10.63 10.56 -1.68
C ALA A 68 9.94 10.96 -0.37
N ARG A 69 8.63 10.71 -0.27
CA ARG A 69 7.84 11.00 0.93
C ARG A 69 8.14 10.05 2.08
N VAL A 70 8.25 8.75 1.81
CA VAL A 70 8.35 7.73 2.87
C VAL A 70 9.77 7.40 3.28
N GLU A 71 10.74 7.59 2.39
CA GLU A 71 12.14 7.23 2.64
C GLU A 71 12.72 7.90 3.90
N PRO A 72 12.53 9.21 4.16
CA PRO A 72 13.01 9.83 5.39
C PRO A 72 12.39 9.23 6.65
N TYR A 73 11.12 8.87 6.60
CA TYR A 73 10.42 8.24 7.72
C TYR A 73 10.98 6.85 7.99
N PHE A 74 11.21 6.05 6.96
CA PHE A 74 11.75 4.69 7.09
C PHE A 74 13.22 4.67 7.52
N ALA A 75 13.96 5.76 7.29
CA ALA A 75 15.32 5.90 7.79
C ALA A 75 15.38 5.95 9.32
N GLU A 76 14.33 6.47 9.96
CA GLU A 76 14.29 6.70 11.40
C GLU A 76 13.30 5.80 12.14
N ASN A 77 12.39 5.14 11.41
CA ASN A 77 11.32 4.35 12.02
C ASN A 77 11.19 3.00 11.34
N GLY A 78 11.04 1.94 12.14
CA GLY A 78 10.58 0.67 11.64
C GLY A 78 9.14 0.78 11.14
N PHE A 79 8.84 0.06 10.07
CA PHE A 79 7.50 0.07 9.48
C PHE A 79 7.20 -1.31 8.91
N PHE A 80 6.21 -1.98 9.48
CA PHE A 80 5.78 -3.30 9.06
C PHE A 80 4.29 -3.26 8.82
N GLU A 81 3.90 -3.34 7.55
CA GLU A 81 2.49 -3.29 7.14
C GLU A 81 2.06 -4.64 6.60
N LYS A 82 0.90 -5.09 7.02
CA LYS A 82 0.32 -6.34 6.52
C LYS A 82 -1.18 -6.19 6.27
N GLU A 83 -1.66 -6.95 5.31
CA GLU A 83 -3.09 -7.08 5.07
C GLU A 83 -3.72 -8.00 6.11
N ILE A 84 -4.85 -7.58 6.67
CA ILE A 84 -5.63 -8.38 7.63
C ILE A 84 -6.96 -8.85 7.08
N ALA A 85 -7.48 -8.19 6.03
CA ALA A 85 -8.73 -8.58 5.39
C ALA A 85 -8.75 -8.05 3.95
N ARG A 86 -9.49 -8.72 3.08
CA ARG A 86 -9.55 -8.34 1.67
C ARG A 86 -10.91 -8.64 1.08
N ARG A 87 -11.38 -7.71 0.24
CA ARG A 87 -12.49 -7.95 -0.70
C ARG A 87 -12.01 -7.63 -2.10
N THR A 88 -12.24 -8.55 -3.03
CA THR A 88 -11.77 -8.41 -4.40
C THR A 88 -12.96 -8.52 -5.35
N GLU A 89 -13.02 -7.60 -6.30
CA GLU A 89 -13.92 -7.68 -7.44
C GLU A 89 -13.09 -7.64 -8.72
N GLN A 90 -13.48 -8.45 -9.69
CA GLN A 90 -12.73 -8.59 -10.94
C GLN A 90 -13.68 -8.67 -12.12
N PHE A 91 -13.34 -7.96 -13.20
CA PHE A 91 -14.01 -8.09 -14.49
C PHE A 91 -12.97 -8.02 -15.60
N GLY A 92 -12.79 -9.11 -16.35
CA GLY A 92 -11.80 -9.17 -17.43
C GLY A 92 -10.40 -8.83 -16.92
N CYS A 93 -9.79 -7.80 -17.49
CA CYS A 93 -8.42 -7.39 -17.15
C CYS A 93 -8.34 -6.39 -15.98
N ILE A 94 -9.45 -6.01 -15.38
CA ILE A 94 -9.45 -5.08 -14.25
C ILE A 94 -9.84 -5.78 -12.96
N ALA A 95 -9.21 -5.37 -11.87
CA ALA A 95 -9.57 -5.83 -10.53
C ALA A 95 -9.50 -4.66 -9.55
N HIS A 96 -10.36 -4.72 -8.54
CA HIS A 96 -10.38 -3.80 -7.42
C HIS A 96 -10.22 -4.59 -6.13
N VAL A 97 -9.22 -4.22 -5.34
CA VAL A 97 -8.94 -4.85 -4.06
C VAL A 97 -9.16 -3.83 -2.96
N TRP A 98 -10.12 -4.11 -2.08
CA TRP A 98 -10.40 -3.34 -0.87
C TRP A 98 -9.66 -4.05 0.25
N SER A 99 -8.49 -3.53 0.59
CA SER A 99 -7.50 -4.21 1.44
C SER A 99 -7.36 -3.49 2.76
N THR A 100 -7.73 -4.14 3.85
CA THR A 100 -7.56 -3.61 5.20
C THR A 100 -6.18 -3.96 5.71
N TYR A 101 -5.47 -2.98 6.24
CA TYR A 101 -4.09 -3.14 6.70
C TYR A 101 -3.89 -2.72 8.14
N GLU A 102 -2.85 -3.28 8.73
CA GLU A 102 -2.28 -2.88 10.02
C GLU A 102 -0.81 -2.53 9.86
N SER A 103 -0.36 -1.50 10.56
CA SER A 103 1.05 -1.08 10.56
C SER A 103 1.62 -1.09 11.96
N ARG A 104 2.87 -1.60 12.09
CA ARG A 104 3.63 -1.67 13.34
C ARG A 104 5.01 -1.07 13.14
N HIS A 105 5.59 -0.53 14.21
CA HIS A 105 6.97 -0.06 14.19
C HIS A 105 7.98 -1.21 14.32
N ASN A 106 7.61 -2.27 15.03
CA ASN A 106 8.38 -3.50 15.13
C ASN A 106 7.47 -4.67 14.76
N ALA A 107 8.02 -5.66 14.07
CA ALA A 107 7.24 -6.79 13.57
C ALA A 107 6.52 -7.58 14.67
N ASP A 108 7.08 -7.59 15.87
CA ASP A 108 6.55 -8.32 17.03
C ASP A 108 5.76 -7.45 18.02
N ASP A 109 5.50 -6.19 17.70
CA ASP A 109 4.64 -5.35 18.53
C ASP A 109 3.25 -6.00 18.65
N PRO A 110 2.70 -6.09 19.87
CA PRO A 110 1.40 -6.75 20.07
C PRO A 110 0.24 -6.00 19.42
N GLU A 111 0.34 -4.67 19.34
CA GLU A 111 -0.70 -3.82 18.77
C GLU A 111 -0.17 -3.00 17.62
N PRO A 112 -0.97 -2.79 16.56
CA PRO A 112 -0.61 -1.86 15.50
C PRO A 112 -0.68 -0.42 16.01
N PHE A 113 0.20 0.44 15.48
CA PHE A 113 0.07 1.88 15.75
C PHE A 113 -0.91 2.55 14.79
N MET A 114 -1.25 1.88 13.69
CA MET A 114 -2.11 2.41 12.64
C MET A 114 -2.84 1.28 11.92
N ARG A 115 -4.09 1.53 11.56
CA ARG A 115 -4.85 0.68 10.63
C ARG A 115 -5.53 1.56 9.59
N GLY A 116 -5.88 0.98 8.47
CA GLY A 116 -6.59 1.69 7.43
C GLY A 116 -7.05 0.76 6.32
N ILE A 117 -7.54 1.36 5.25
CA ILE A 117 -7.97 0.63 4.06
C ILE A 117 -7.27 1.20 2.84
N ASN A 118 -6.68 0.31 2.06
CA ASN A 118 -6.15 0.58 0.73
C ASN A 118 -7.18 0.19 -0.32
N SER A 119 -7.60 1.12 -1.16
CA SER A 119 -8.33 0.85 -2.39
C SER A 119 -7.29 0.67 -3.49
N ILE A 120 -7.13 -0.57 -3.95
CA ILE A 120 -6.10 -0.94 -4.92
C ILE A 120 -6.77 -1.28 -6.24
N GLN A 121 -6.35 -0.63 -7.32
CA GLN A 121 -6.82 -0.95 -8.65
C GLN A 121 -5.71 -1.63 -9.43
N LEU A 122 -6.02 -2.78 -10.02
CA LEU A 122 -5.07 -3.63 -10.73
C LEU A 122 -5.48 -3.81 -12.17
N PHE A 123 -4.47 -3.99 -13.03
CA PHE A 123 -4.63 -4.28 -14.45
C PHE A 123 -3.83 -5.53 -14.82
N TYR A 124 -4.45 -6.44 -15.56
CA TYR A 124 -3.78 -7.62 -16.12
C TYR A 124 -3.54 -7.41 -17.61
N ASP A 125 -2.26 -7.46 -18.04
CA ASP A 125 -1.86 -7.15 -19.42
C ASP A 125 -1.83 -8.38 -20.35
N GLY A 126 -2.25 -9.54 -19.83
CA GLY A 126 -2.17 -10.82 -20.53
C GLY A 126 -1.00 -11.68 -20.06
N ASN A 127 -0.02 -11.09 -19.38
CA ASN A 127 1.17 -11.78 -18.87
C ASN A 127 1.35 -11.61 -17.37
N ARG A 128 0.96 -10.45 -16.83
CA ARG A 128 1.15 -10.13 -15.41
C ARG A 128 0.13 -9.11 -14.93
N TRP A 129 0.01 -9.03 -13.60
CA TRP A 129 -0.73 -7.96 -12.94
C TRP A 129 0.16 -6.73 -12.72
N TRP A 130 -0.48 -5.56 -12.77
CA TRP A 130 0.12 -4.24 -12.51
C TRP A 130 -0.74 -3.48 -11.54
N ILE A 131 -0.12 -2.71 -10.64
CA ILE A 131 -0.85 -1.74 -9.82
C ILE A 131 -1.01 -0.46 -10.63
N VAL A 132 -2.25 0.00 -10.75
CA VAL A 132 -2.60 1.25 -11.43
C VAL A 132 -2.78 2.37 -10.42
N THR A 133 -3.41 2.08 -9.29
CA THR A 133 -3.70 3.06 -8.24
C THR A 133 -3.72 2.37 -6.89
N ILE A 134 -3.14 3.02 -5.89
CA ILE A 134 -3.40 2.73 -4.48
C ILE A 134 -3.88 4.03 -3.85
N TYR A 135 -5.09 4.01 -3.29
CA TYR A 135 -5.74 5.15 -2.67
C TYR A 135 -6.18 4.74 -1.27
N TRP A 136 -5.77 5.47 -0.24
CA TRP A 136 -5.98 4.97 1.12
C TRP A 136 -6.34 6.03 2.13
N GLN A 137 -6.99 5.58 3.19
CA GLN A 137 -7.30 6.37 4.37
C GLN A 137 -7.00 5.57 5.62
N GLN A 138 -6.35 6.24 6.56
CA GLN A 138 -6.10 5.71 7.90
C GLN A 138 -7.39 5.75 8.72
N GLU A 139 -7.59 4.73 9.54
CA GLU A 139 -8.66 4.69 10.53
C GLU A 139 -8.49 5.82 11.56
N SER A 140 -9.61 6.40 11.98
CA SER A 140 -9.66 7.39 13.05
C SER A 140 -10.90 7.16 13.91
N ALA A 141 -11.01 7.89 15.03
CA ALA A 141 -12.22 7.82 15.86
C ALA A 141 -13.48 8.22 15.10
N GLU A 142 -13.33 9.15 14.14
CA GLU A 142 -14.45 9.62 13.31
C GLU A 142 -14.77 8.64 12.16
N HIS A 143 -13.79 7.86 11.74
CA HIS A 143 -13.92 6.90 10.64
C HIS A 143 -13.35 5.54 11.05
N PRO A 144 -14.05 4.82 11.96
CA PRO A 144 -13.62 3.48 12.36
C PRO A 144 -13.88 2.48 11.23
N ILE A 145 -13.01 1.48 11.12
CA ILE A 145 -13.18 0.43 10.12
C ILE A 145 -14.41 -0.42 10.50
N ALA A 146 -15.34 -0.55 9.56
CA ALA A 146 -16.53 -1.37 9.75
C ALA A 146 -16.14 -2.85 9.91
N LYS A 147 -16.84 -3.57 10.81
CA LYS A 147 -16.56 -4.98 11.11
C LYS A 147 -16.50 -5.88 9.87
N LYS A 148 -17.29 -5.57 8.84
CA LYS A 148 -17.30 -6.35 7.60
C LYS A 148 -15.98 -6.29 6.81
N TYR A 149 -15.07 -5.40 7.20
CA TYR A 149 -13.75 -5.23 6.58
C TYR A 149 -12.59 -5.64 7.51
N LEU A 150 -12.91 -6.30 8.63
CA LEU A 150 -11.91 -6.78 9.60
C LEU A 150 -11.78 -8.29 9.59
#